data_71d09517a3049aa645a382cac21fcf0d
#
_entry.id   71d09517a3049aa645a382cac21fcf0d
#
_cell.length_a   1.000
_cell.length_b   1.000
_cell.length_c   1.000
_cell.angle_alpha   90.00
_cell.angle_beta   90.00
_cell.angle_gamma   90.00
#
_symmetry.space_group_name_H-M   'P 1'
#
loop_
_entity.id
_entity.type
_entity.pdbx_description
1 polymer ?
#
loop_
_entity_poly.entity_id
_entity_poly.type
_entity_poly.pdbx_seq_one_letter_code
_entity_poly.pdbx_strand_id
1 'polypeptide(L)'
;STSRGLGDVYKRQVYEIICRRFLSIFYPAAEYQKVAMTLSKNGEKLFANFKYLINDGYLKVAANSFSKKKDDVKYSPEFIARLAKIKKGDKLSVQGIDIKEGETSPPKRYNSGSLILTMENAGQFIEDEALREQIKGAGIGTSATRDGIITKLEKNKYISLNKKTQIVTPTFLGEIIYDIVYYSINGLLRADLTASWEKGLTYVAEGSITSEEYMGKLENFVTRHTVNVKQMRNQFQLKSSFDASAPYYKKASSTRSRTGKRTAAEDSSAKSYSTAGKKGAQNS
;
A
#
# COMPACT_ATOMS: atom_id res chain seq x y z
N SER A 1 -3.92 28.98 -16.53
CA SER A 1 -2.78 28.56 -17.35
C SER A 1 -1.75 27.69 -16.64
N THR A 2 -1.57 27.80 -15.33
CA THR A 2 -0.65 26.97 -14.54
C THR A 2 -1.02 25.47 -14.48
N SER A 3 -2.30 25.13 -14.68
CA SER A 3 -2.79 23.75 -14.67
C SER A 3 -2.36 22.94 -15.92
N ARG A 4 -2.20 23.57 -17.09
CA ARG A 4 -1.75 22.89 -18.31
C ARG A 4 -0.27 22.53 -18.27
N GLY A 5 0.58 23.39 -17.70
CA GLY A 5 2.01 23.14 -17.57
C GLY A 5 2.35 21.96 -16.66
N LEU A 6 1.61 21.75 -15.56
CA LEU A 6 1.79 20.59 -14.67
C LEU A 6 1.44 19.26 -15.36
N GLY A 7 0.36 19.22 -16.16
CA GLY A 7 0.00 18.02 -16.92
C GLY A 7 1.07 17.61 -17.92
N ASP A 8 1.71 18.55 -18.60
CA ASP A 8 2.78 18.25 -19.56
C ASP A 8 4.09 17.83 -18.90
N VAL A 9 4.40 18.34 -17.71
CA VAL A 9 5.53 17.89 -16.90
C VAL A 9 5.36 16.42 -16.50
N TYR A 10 4.17 16.03 -15.99
CA TYR A 10 3.91 14.63 -15.64
C TYR A 10 3.94 13.69 -16.84
N LYS A 11 3.38 14.07 -17.97
CA LYS A 11 3.43 13.30 -19.21
C LYS A 11 4.88 13.08 -19.66
N ARG A 12 5.69 14.13 -19.60
CA ARG A 12 7.12 14.06 -19.95
C ARG A 12 7.89 13.12 -19.01
N GLN A 13 7.59 13.17 -17.71
CA GLN A 13 8.19 12.27 -16.72
C GLN A 13 7.84 10.80 -17.00
N VAL A 14 6.58 10.50 -17.27
CA VAL A 14 6.14 9.14 -17.62
C VAL A 14 6.81 8.67 -18.91
N TYR A 15 6.84 9.51 -19.93
CA TYR A 15 7.53 9.21 -21.19
C TYR A 15 9.02 8.93 -20.97
N GLU A 16 9.70 9.75 -20.18
CA GLU A 16 11.11 9.55 -19.84
C GLU A 16 11.34 8.20 -19.13
N ILE A 17 10.48 7.83 -18.19
CA ILE A 17 10.55 6.54 -17.50
C ILE A 17 10.41 5.38 -18.49
N ILE A 18 9.46 5.46 -19.41
CA ILE A 18 9.24 4.43 -20.44
C ILE A 18 10.46 4.32 -21.35
N CYS A 19 10.97 5.44 -21.86
CA CYS A 19 12.16 5.44 -22.71
C CYS A 19 13.39 4.88 -21.99
N ARG A 20 13.64 5.28 -20.75
CA ARG A 20 14.75 4.76 -19.94
C ARG A 20 14.61 3.27 -19.70
N ARG A 21 13.40 2.79 -19.41
CA ARG A 21 13.14 1.37 -19.22
C ARG A 21 13.37 0.58 -20.49
N PHE A 22 12.94 1.08 -21.63
CA PHE A 22 13.21 0.47 -22.94
C PHE A 22 14.70 0.41 -23.23
N LEU A 23 15.41 1.53 -23.08
CA LEU A 23 16.86 1.58 -23.31
C LEU A 23 17.64 0.66 -22.37
N SER A 24 17.16 0.46 -21.14
CA SER A 24 17.82 -0.41 -20.16
C SER A 24 17.92 -1.88 -20.60
N ILE A 25 17.07 -2.31 -21.54
CA ILE A 25 17.10 -3.68 -22.09
C ILE A 25 18.39 -3.98 -22.86
N PHE A 26 19.02 -2.95 -23.43
CA PHE A 26 20.24 -3.06 -24.22
C PHE A 26 21.54 -2.98 -23.38
N TYR A 27 21.41 -2.80 -22.07
CA TYR A 27 22.54 -2.74 -21.15
C TYR A 27 22.71 -4.06 -20.39
N PRO A 28 23.92 -4.42 -19.98
CA PRO A 28 24.16 -5.60 -19.16
C PRO A 28 23.48 -5.46 -17.80
N ALA A 29 23.30 -6.58 -17.09
CA ALA A 29 22.75 -6.60 -15.75
C ALA A 29 23.64 -5.79 -14.78
N ALA A 30 23.02 -5.17 -13.78
CA ALA A 30 23.73 -4.56 -12.67
C ALA A 30 24.29 -5.65 -11.74
N GLU A 31 25.58 -5.54 -11.41
CA GLU A 31 26.27 -6.52 -10.59
C GLU A 31 26.44 -6.01 -9.16
N TYR A 32 26.01 -6.83 -8.21
CA TYR A 32 26.10 -6.53 -6.78
C TYR A 32 26.90 -7.59 -6.04
N GLN A 33 27.81 -7.15 -5.19
CA GLN A 33 28.41 -8.02 -4.18
C GLN A 33 27.55 -8.06 -2.94
N LYS A 34 27.15 -9.26 -2.53
CA LYS A 34 26.50 -9.52 -1.24
C LYS A 34 27.49 -10.18 -0.32
N VAL A 35 27.69 -9.63 0.85
CA VAL A 35 28.52 -10.20 1.90
C VAL A 35 27.64 -10.47 3.12
N ALA A 36 27.55 -11.73 3.50
CA ALA A 36 26.91 -12.16 4.75
C ALA A 36 27.98 -12.56 5.75
N MET A 37 28.02 -11.91 6.89
CA MET A 37 28.99 -12.15 7.94
C MET A 37 28.30 -12.57 9.23
N THR A 38 28.79 -13.62 9.84
CA THR A 38 28.35 -14.08 11.16
C THR A 38 29.52 -14.00 12.12
N LEU A 39 29.38 -13.21 13.16
CA LEU A 39 30.34 -13.09 14.25
C LEU A 39 29.86 -13.96 15.41
N SER A 40 30.76 -14.67 16.08
CA SER A 40 30.43 -15.47 17.26
C SER A 40 31.30 -15.06 18.44
N LYS A 41 30.69 -14.84 19.60
CA LYS A 41 31.38 -14.54 20.86
C LYS A 41 30.61 -15.19 22.01
N ASN A 42 31.30 -16.09 22.75
CA ASN A 42 30.73 -16.76 23.94
C ASN A 42 29.39 -17.51 23.65
N GLY A 43 29.25 -18.10 22.44
CA GLY A 43 28.03 -18.80 22.05
C GLY A 43 26.98 -17.91 21.37
N GLU A 44 27.05 -16.60 21.55
CA GLU A 44 26.14 -15.65 20.89
C GLU A 44 26.58 -15.37 19.46
N LYS A 45 25.61 -15.18 18.56
CA LYS A 45 25.84 -14.91 17.15
C LYS A 45 25.30 -13.54 16.77
N LEU A 46 26.15 -12.74 16.12
CA LEU A 46 25.79 -11.46 15.54
C LEU A 46 25.85 -11.55 14.01
N PHE A 47 24.85 -11.04 13.33
CA PHE A 47 24.73 -11.14 11.89
C PHE A 47 24.86 -9.76 11.24
N ALA A 48 25.66 -9.67 10.17
CA ALA A 48 25.75 -8.46 9.37
C ALA A 48 25.66 -8.83 7.88
N ASN A 49 24.83 -8.08 7.15
CA ASN A 49 24.64 -8.23 5.72
C ASN A 49 24.98 -6.92 5.01
N PHE A 50 25.86 -7.00 4.03
CA PHE A 50 26.26 -5.87 3.21
C PHE A 50 25.93 -6.16 1.75
N LYS A 51 25.45 -5.15 1.03
CA LYS A 51 25.20 -5.22 -0.41
C LYS A 51 25.73 -3.94 -1.02
N TYR A 52 26.69 -4.05 -1.93
CA TYR A 52 27.20 -2.91 -2.66
C TYR A 52 27.28 -3.19 -4.15
N LEU A 53 27.19 -2.13 -4.94
CA LEU A 53 27.17 -2.18 -6.39
C LEU A 53 28.63 -2.25 -6.90
N ILE A 54 28.92 -3.21 -7.79
CA ILE A 54 30.20 -3.36 -8.46
C ILE A 54 30.15 -2.72 -9.84
N ASN A 55 29.11 -3.06 -10.60
CA ASN A 55 28.90 -2.59 -11.96
C ASN A 55 27.49 -2.07 -12.12
N ASP A 56 27.37 -0.82 -12.54
CA ASP A 56 26.06 -0.16 -12.72
C ASP A 56 25.18 -0.85 -13.78
N GLY A 57 25.79 -1.44 -14.83
CA GLY A 57 25.04 -2.06 -15.90
C GLY A 57 23.92 -1.17 -16.42
N TYR A 58 22.69 -1.71 -16.50
CA TYR A 58 21.51 -0.98 -16.95
C TYR A 58 21.10 0.18 -16.03
N LEU A 59 21.57 0.22 -14.78
CA LEU A 59 21.25 1.30 -13.85
C LEU A 59 21.77 2.67 -14.33
N LYS A 60 22.79 2.70 -15.20
CA LYS A 60 23.29 3.94 -15.82
C LYS A 60 22.17 4.69 -16.56
N VAL A 61 21.25 3.94 -17.17
CA VAL A 61 20.13 4.51 -17.93
C VAL A 61 18.83 4.49 -17.14
N ALA A 62 18.59 3.41 -16.38
CA ALA A 62 17.39 3.24 -15.58
C ALA A 62 17.38 4.05 -14.27
N ALA A 63 18.49 4.69 -13.89
CA ALA A 63 18.55 5.54 -12.71
C ALA A 63 17.49 6.65 -12.81
N ASN A 64 16.49 6.56 -11.97
CA ASN A 64 15.33 7.44 -11.99
C ASN A 64 15.51 8.51 -10.92
N SER A 65 15.32 9.77 -11.29
CA SER A 65 15.35 10.91 -10.36
C SER A 65 14.32 10.78 -9.23
N PHE A 66 13.33 9.88 -9.41
CA PHE A 66 12.24 9.63 -8.47
C PHE A 66 12.50 8.48 -7.49
N SER A 67 13.42 7.58 -7.79
CA SER A 67 13.79 6.50 -6.89
C SER A 67 15.02 6.86 -6.06
N LYS A 68 14.92 7.89 -5.22
CA LYS A 68 15.79 7.97 -4.04
C LYS A 68 15.40 6.85 -3.11
N LYS A 69 15.84 5.62 -3.41
CA LYS A 69 15.81 4.56 -2.41
C LYS A 69 16.73 5.03 -1.29
N LYS A 70 16.14 5.30 -0.14
CA LYS A 70 16.86 5.59 1.11
C LYS A 70 17.81 4.45 1.53
N ASP A 71 17.78 3.34 0.84
CA ASP A 71 18.44 2.10 1.21
C ASP A 71 19.76 1.82 0.48
N ASP A 72 20.16 2.67 -0.46
CA ASP A 72 21.50 2.55 -1.03
C ASP A 72 22.52 3.19 -0.07
N VAL A 73 22.85 2.46 1.00
CA VAL A 73 23.97 2.79 1.86
C VAL A 73 25.23 2.74 0.99
N LYS A 74 25.74 3.91 0.64
CA LYS A 74 27.03 4.02 -0.07
C LYS A 74 28.13 3.74 0.94
N TYR A 75 28.70 2.56 0.85
CA TYR A 75 29.89 2.22 1.62
C TYR A 75 31.11 2.91 1.02
N SER A 76 32.03 3.39 1.87
CA SER A 76 33.28 3.95 1.40
C SER A 76 34.14 2.86 0.72
N PRO A 77 34.93 3.20 -0.31
CA PRO A 77 35.83 2.24 -0.97
C PRO A 77 36.79 1.55 0.02
N GLU A 78 37.24 2.27 1.04
CA GLU A 78 38.07 1.74 2.12
C GLU A 78 37.36 0.67 2.96
N PHE A 79 36.09 0.89 3.28
CA PHE A 79 35.27 -0.08 4.01
C PHE A 79 35.08 -1.35 3.17
N ILE A 80 34.80 -1.21 1.87
CA ILE A 80 34.65 -2.35 0.95
C ILE A 80 35.95 -3.14 0.85
N ALA A 81 37.10 -2.46 0.74
CA ALA A 81 38.40 -3.09 0.69
C ALA A 81 38.77 -3.84 1.99
N ARG A 82 38.38 -3.32 3.15
CA ARG A 82 38.51 -4.02 4.45
C ARG A 82 37.61 -5.25 4.51
N LEU A 83 36.35 -5.12 4.08
CA LEU A 83 35.40 -6.23 4.08
C LEU A 83 35.87 -7.39 3.19
N ALA A 84 36.47 -7.09 2.04
CA ALA A 84 36.97 -8.09 1.11
C ALA A 84 38.19 -8.88 1.66
N LYS A 85 38.91 -8.35 2.65
CA LYS A 85 40.07 -9.00 3.28
C LYS A 85 39.68 -9.97 4.41
N ILE A 86 38.47 -9.87 4.95
CA ILE A 86 38.01 -10.69 6.08
C ILE A 86 37.74 -12.11 5.60
N LYS A 87 38.32 -13.09 6.30
CA LYS A 87 38.14 -14.51 6.01
C LYS A 87 37.45 -15.20 7.19
N LYS A 88 36.92 -16.40 6.92
CA LYS A 88 36.34 -17.24 7.96
C LYS A 88 37.42 -17.63 8.98
N GLY A 89 37.18 -17.35 10.24
CA GLY A 89 38.11 -17.61 11.34
C GLY A 89 38.90 -16.39 11.81
N ASP A 90 38.82 -15.26 11.10
CA ASP A 90 39.48 -14.02 11.54
C ASP A 90 38.84 -13.51 12.84
N LYS A 91 39.67 -12.96 13.71
CA LYS A 91 39.26 -12.35 14.97
C LYS A 91 39.10 -10.84 14.76
N LEU A 92 37.92 -10.32 15.06
CA LEU A 92 37.64 -8.89 15.01
C LEU A 92 37.58 -8.32 16.43
N SER A 93 38.21 -7.17 16.65
CA SER A 93 38.10 -6.45 17.94
C SER A 93 36.80 -5.69 17.99
N VAL A 94 36.00 -5.91 19.05
CA VAL A 94 34.80 -5.13 19.33
C VAL A 94 35.22 -3.88 20.09
N GLN A 95 35.00 -2.70 19.49
CA GLN A 95 35.36 -1.41 20.11
C GLN A 95 34.24 -0.88 21.01
N GLY A 96 32.99 -1.27 20.77
CA GLY A 96 31.84 -0.86 21.55
C GLY A 96 30.59 -1.63 21.15
N ILE A 97 29.60 -1.64 22.01
CA ILE A 97 28.25 -2.14 21.76
C ILE A 97 27.29 -1.06 22.20
N ASP A 98 26.48 -0.57 21.26
CA ASP A 98 25.44 0.40 21.53
C ASP A 98 24.07 -0.29 21.52
N ILE A 99 23.25 0.00 22.53
CA ILE A 99 21.86 -0.46 22.58
C ILE A 99 21.02 0.63 21.91
N LYS A 100 20.38 0.27 20.79
CA LYS A 100 19.43 1.14 20.14
C LYS A 100 18.02 0.76 20.59
N GLU A 101 17.45 1.58 21.43
CA GLU A 101 16.05 1.46 21.81
C GLU A 101 15.15 1.87 20.61
N GLY A 102 14.03 1.18 20.48
CA GLY A 102 13.05 1.46 19.43
C GLY A 102 11.71 0.85 19.78
N GLU A 103 10.67 1.47 19.25
CA GLU A 103 9.31 0.98 19.38
C GLU A 103 8.87 0.33 18.06
N THR A 104 8.12 -0.76 18.15
CA THR A 104 7.45 -1.34 17.00
C THR A 104 6.32 -0.44 16.56
N SER A 105 6.14 -0.30 15.26
CA SER A 105 5.00 0.43 14.70
C SER A 105 4.08 -0.53 13.95
N PRO A 106 2.76 -0.28 13.95
CA PRO A 106 1.83 -1.07 13.15
C PRO A 106 2.18 -0.96 11.65
N PRO A 107 1.77 -1.93 10.84
CA PRO A 107 1.95 -1.88 9.39
C PRO A 107 1.37 -0.57 8.83
N LYS A 108 2.06 0.01 7.86
CA LYS A 108 1.57 1.22 7.19
C LYS A 108 0.30 0.91 6.40
N ARG A 109 -0.64 1.86 6.39
CA ARG A 109 -1.82 1.75 5.52
C ARG A 109 -1.40 1.69 4.06
N TYR A 110 -2.16 0.99 3.25
CA TYR A 110 -1.94 0.96 1.81
C TYR A 110 -2.15 2.34 1.19
N ASN A 111 -1.34 2.66 0.22
CA ASN A 111 -1.64 3.66 -0.79
C ASN A 111 -2.05 2.95 -2.09
N SER A 112 -2.55 3.70 -3.09
CA SER A 112 -3.00 3.12 -4.36
C SER A 112 -1.92 2.24 -5.03
N GLY A 113 -0.67 2.69 -5.05
CA GLY A 113 0.43 1.92 -5.64
C GLY A 113 0.77 0.66 -4.84
N SER A 114 0.88 0.75 -3.50
CA SER A 114 1.17 -0.42 -2.67
C SER A 114 0.02 -1.43 -2.67
N LEU A 115 -1.23 -0.99 -2.84
CA LEU A 115 -2.38 -1.88 -2.96
C LEU A 115 -2.34 -2.66 -4.27
N ILE A 116 -2.01 -2.01 -5.40
CA ILE A 116 -1.81 -2.68 -6.69
C ILE A 116 -0.70 -3.73 -6.60
N LEU A 117 0.44 -3.40 -5.96
CA LEU A 117 1.52 -4.36 -5.75
C LEU A 117 1.11 -5.53 -4.84
N THR A 118 0.27 -5.27 -3.84
CA THR A 118 -0.26 -6.33 -2.97
C THR A 118 -1.23 -7.24 -3.73
N MET A 119 -2.06 -6.69 -4.60
CA MET A 119 -2.93 -7.48 -5.49
C MET A 119 -2.09 -8.35 -6.45
N GLU A 120 -0.99 -7.82 -6.98
CA GLU A 120 -0.06 -8.56 -7.83
C GLU A 120 0.60 -9.72 -7.08
N ASN A 121 0.97 -9.49 -5.84
CA ASN A 121 1.64 -10.46 -4.99
C ASN A 121 0.67 -11.15 -4.01
N ALA A 122 -0.60 -11.32 -4.39
CA ALA A 122 -1.63 -11.88 -3.51
C ALA A 122 -1.31 -13.31 -3.03
N GLY A 123 -0.46 -14.05 -3.73
CA GLY A 123 0.02 -15.35 -3.32
C GLY A 123 0.71 -15.37 -1.95
N GLN A 124 1.26 -14.24 -1.48
CA GLN A 124 1.87 -14.15 -0.15
C GLN A 124 0.89 -14.42 1.01
N PHE A 125 -0.42 -14.30 0.76
CA PHE A 125 -1.48 -14.55 1.75
C PHE A 125 -2.04 -15.98 1.68
N ILE A 126 -1.50 -16.83 0.81
CA ILE A 126 -1.94 -18.20 0.61
C ILE A 126 -0.95 -19.13 1.31
N GLU A 127 -1.43 -19.97 2.24
CA GLU A 127 -0.62 -20.95 2.96
C GLU A 127 -0.30 -22.19 2.11
N ASP A 128 -1.27 -22.64 1.29
CA ASP A 128 -1.09 -23.77 0.38
C ASP A 128 -0.11 -23.43 -0.74
N GLU A 129 0.99 -24.19 -0.81
CA GLU A 129 2.08 -23.95 -1.76
C GLU A 129 1.64 -24.16 -3.22
N ALA A 130 0.79 -25.14 -3.49
CA ALA A 130 0.31 -25.42 -4.84
C ALA A 130 -0.61 -24.30 -5.36
N LEU A 131 -1.47 -23.77 -4.49
CA LEU A 131 -2.31 -22.61 -4.83
C LEU A 131 -1.50 -21.33 -4.91
N ARG A 132 -0.46 -21.18 -4.08
CA ARG A 132 0.47 -20.04 -4.14
C ARG A 132 1.20 -20.00 -5.47
N GLU A 133 1.75 -21.12 -5.93
CA GLU A 133 2.42 -21.19 -7.24
C GLU A 133 1.44 -20.92 -8.39
N GLN A 134 0.20 -21.37 -8.30
CA GLN A 134 -0.83 -21.11 -9.32
C GLN A 134 -1.11 -19.62 -9.53
N ILE A 135 -1.15 -18.82 -8.45
CA ILE A 135 -1.43 -17.37 -8.51
C ILE A 135 -0.15 -16.54 -8.65
N LYS A 136 1.03 -17.18 -8.60
CA LYS A 136 2.31 -16.52 -8.74
C LYS A 136 2.44 -15.87 -10.10
N GLY A 137 2.66 -14.55 -10.12
CA GLY A 137 2.76 -13.75 -11.33
C GLY A 137 1.43 -13.27 -11.93
N ALA A 138 0.31 -13.92 -11.62
CA ALA A 138 -1.04 -13.45 -12.01
C ALA A 138 -1.62 -12.49 -10.96
N GLY A 139 -1.61 -12.91 -9.68
CA GLY A 139 -2.20 -12.15 -8.58
C GLY A 139 -3.73 -12.07 -8.66
N ILE A 140 -4.29 -11.07 -7.99
CA ILE A 140 -5.71 -10.72 -8.09
C ILE A 140 -5.87 -9.66 -9.18
N GLY A 141 -6.65 -9.97 -10.20
CA GLY A 141 -6.80 -9.13 -11.39
C GLY A 141 -5.53 -9.09 -12.26
N THR A 142 -5.64 -8.55 -13.44
CA THR A 142 -4.52 -8.32 -14.36
C THR A 142 -3.94 -6.92 -14.16
N SER A 143 -2.77 -6.64 -14.72
CA SER A 143 -2.18 -5.30 -14.72
C SER A 143 -3.12 -4.23 -15.31
N ALA A 144 -3.94 -4.60 -16.29
CA ALA A 144 -4.91 -3.70 -16.92
C ALA A 144 -6.18 -3.47 -16.09
N THR A 145 -6.54 -4.41 -15.20
CA THR A 145 -7.82 -4.36 -14.47
C THR A 145 -7.71 -3.89 -13.03
N ARG A 146 -6.53 -3.97 -12.40
CA ARG A 146 -6.33 -3.64 -10.97
C ARG A 146 -6.73 -2.21 -10.62
N ASP A 147 -6.34 -1.24 -11.45
CA ASP A 147 -6.73 0.16 -11.25
C ASP A 147 -8.25 0.34 -11.35
N GLY A 148 -8.87 -0.30 -12.33
CA GLY A 148 -10.33 -0.31 -12.50
C GLY A 148 -11.07 -0.92 -11.30
N ILE A 149 -10.51 -1.96 -10.67
CA ILE A 149 -11.07 -2.55 -9.44
C ILE A 149 -11.03 -1.55 -8.28
N ILE A 150 -9.88 -0.89 -8.04
CA ILE A 150 -9.73 0.11 -6.99
C ILE A 150 -10.68 1.29 -7.22
N THR A 151 -10.74 1.79 -8.45
CA THR A 151 -11.66 2.87 -8.85
C THR A 151 -13.12 2.48 -8.62
N LYS A 152 -13.51 1.24 -8.91
CA LYS A 152 -14.86 0.72 -8.65
C LYS A 152 -15.18 0.66 -7.16
N LEU A 153 -14.23 0.24 -6.32
CA LEU A 153 -14.39 0.21 -4.87
C LEU A 153 -14.55 1.62 -4.29
N GLU A 154 -13.80 2.59 -4.80
CA GLU A 154 -13.93 4.01 -4.41
C GLU A 154 -15.28 4.59 -4.87
N LYS A 155 -15.69 4.35 -6.11
CA LYS A 155 -16.96 4.80 -6.67
C LYS A 155 -18.15 4.23 -5.89
N ASN A 156 -18.06 2.98 -5.47
CA ASN A 156 -19.07 2.32 -4.63
C ASN A 156 -18.99 2.76 -3.16
N LYS A 157 -18.03 3.62 -2.81
CA LYS A 157 -17.81 4.12 -1.44
C LYS A 157 -17.48 3.01 -0.43
N TYR A 158 -16.86 1.94 -0.86
CA TYR A 158 -16.36 0.90 0.06
C TYR A 158 -15.00 1.30 0.63
N ILE A 159 -14.20 2.01 -0.14
CA ILE A 159 -12.94 2.61 0.28
C ILE A 159 -12.94 4.11 -0.02
N SER A 160 -12.07 4.84 0.67
CA SER A 160 -11.80 6.24 0.45
C SER A 160 -10.32 6.44 0.15
N LEU A 161 -10.01 7.19 -0.90
CA LEU A 161 -8.65 7.54 -1.30
C LEU A 161 -8.37 9.00 -0.96
N ASN A 162 -7.35 9.24 -0.13
CA ASN A 162 -6.88 10.59 0.14
C ASN A 162 -6.12 11.13 -1.06
N LYS A 163 -6.63 12.19 -1.71
CA LYS A 163 -6.05 12.76 -2.93
C LYS A 163 -4.62 13.29 -2.78
N LYS A 164 -4.22 13.72 -1.57
CA LYS A 164 -2.87 14.27 -1.31
C LYS A 164 -1.86 13.16 -0.97
N THR A 165 -2.23 12.27 -0.05
CA THR A 165 -1.33 11.24 0.46
C THR A 165 -1.45 9.92 -0.28
N GLN A 166 -2.49 9.77 -1.12
CA GLN A 166 -2.86 8.52 -1.80
C GLN A 166 -3.14 7.35 -0.85
N ILE A 167 -3.34 7.63 0.44
CA ILE A 167 -3.64 6.60 1.44
C ILE A 167 -5.08 6.12 1.25
N VAL A 168 -5.22 4.80 1.20
CA VAL A 168 -6.50 4.10 1.11
C VAL A 168 -6.98 3.76 2.52
N THR A 169 -8.24 4.05 2.81
CA THR A 169 -8.90 3.68 4.07
C THR A 169 -10.26 3.08 3.77
N PRO A 170 -10.74 2.11 4.57
CA PRO A 170 -12.11 1.66 4.46
C PRO A 170 -13.07 2.81 4.83
N THR A 171 -14.26 2.79 4.27
CA THR A 171 -15.38 3.62 4.74
C THR A 171 -16.25 2.80 5.69
N PHE A 172 -17.17 3.44 6.39
CA PHE A 172 -18.14 2.72 7.21
C PHE A 172 -18.96 1.70 6.39
N LEU A 173 -19.40 2.09 5.19
CA LEU A 173 -20.08 1.17 4.28
C LEU A 173 -19.17 0.00 3.85
N GLY A 174 -17.89 0.26 3.63
CA GLY A 174 -16.93 -0.78 3.29
C GLY A 174 -16.74 -1.80 4.40
N GLU A 175 -16.68 -1.37 5.66
CA GLU A 175 -16.61 -2.28 6.82
C GLU A 175 -17.91 -3.10 6.96
N ILE A 176 -19.06 -2.46 6.80
CA ILE A 176 -20.35 -3.17 6.81
C ILE A 176 -20.40 -4.28 5.75
N ILE A 177 -20.01 -3.97 4.52
CA ILE A 177 -19.98 -4.96 3.43
C ILE A 177 -18.97 -6.08 3.73
N TYR A 178 -17.80 -5.74 4.26
CA TYR A 178 -16.82 -6.73 4.68
C TYR A 178 -17.41 -7.69 5.74
N ASP A 179 -18.02 -7.15 6.79
CA ASP A 179 -18.64 -7.94 7.86
C ASP A 179 -19.77 -8.83 7.33
N ILE A 180 -20.64 -8.30 6.46
CA ILE A 180 -21.68 -9.08 5.82
C ILE A 180 -21.10 -10.29 5.08
N VAL A 181 -20.06 -10.08 4.28
CA VAL A 181 -19.41 -11.15 3.51
C VAL A 181 -18.68 -12.11 4.45
N TYR A 182 -18.00 -11.59 5.48
CA TYR A 182 -17.29 -12.40 6.47
C TYR A 182 -18.22 -13.38 7.20
N TYR A 183 -19.39 -12.92 7.65
CA TYR A 183 -20.37 -13.74 8.35
C TYR A 183 -21.29 -14.55 7.43
N SER A 184 -21.24 -14.35 6.11
CA SER A 184 -22.07 -15.08 5.14
C SER A 184 -21.26 -16.01 4.24
N ILE A 185 -20.35 -15.49 3.44
CA ILE A 185 -19.54 -16.25 2.47
C ILE A 185 -18.06 -15.87 2.64
N ASN A 186 -17.52 -16.21 3.79
CA ASN A 186 -16.14 -15.89 4.17
C ASN A 186 -15.11 -16.26 3.08
N GLY A 187 -15.32 -17.37 2.36
CA GLY A 187 -14.43 -17.79 1.27
C GLY A 187 -14.17 -16.71 0.21
N LEU A 188 -15.13 -15.79 -0.02
CA LEU A 188 -14.96 -14.68 -0.99
C LEU A 188 -13.91 -13.64 -0.54
N LEU A 189 -13.54 -13.62 0.73
CA LEU A 189 -12.51 -12.73 1.27
C LEU A 189 -11.09 -13.35 1.22
N ARG A 190 -10.98 -14.59 0.75
CA ARG A 190 -9.73 -15.34 0.77
C ARG A 190 -9.15 -15.43 -0.64
N ALA A 191 -7.85 -15.17 -0.76
CA ALA A 191 -7.13 -15.24 -2.02
C ALA A 191 -7.04 -16.68 -2.56
N ASP A 192 -7.04 -17.68 -1.68
CA ASP A 192 -6.98 -19.10 -2.05
C ASP A 192 -8.21 -19.58 -2.84
N LEU A 193 -9.41 -19.01 -2.57
CA LEU A 193 -10.58 -19.30 -3.39
C LEU A 193 -10.36 -18.85 -4.85
N THR A 194 -9.84 -17.63 -5.05
CA THR A 194 -9.52 -17.14 -6.39
C THR A 194 -8.46 -18.04 -7.06
N ALA A 195 -7.41 -18.39 -6.33
CA ALA A 195 -6.37 -19.29 -6.85
C ALA A 195 -6.92 -20.67 -7.22
N SER A 196 -7.87 -21.20 -6.44
CA SER A 196 -8.53 -22.48 -6.73
C SER A 196 -9.34 -22.43 -8.01
N TRP A 197 -10.07 -21.35 -8.26
CA TRP A 197 -10.82 -21.17 -9.51
C TRP A 197 -9.91 -20.98 -10.72
N GLU A 198 -8.83 -20.21 -10.60
CA GLU A 198 -7.81 -20.05 -11.64
C GLU A 198 -7.14 -21.40 -11.97
N LYS A 199 -6.86 -22.21 -10.96
CA LYS A 199 -6.35 -23.57 -11.15
C LYS A 199 -7.34 -24.45 -11.92
N GLY A 200 -8.64 -24.32 -11.64
CA GLY A 200 -9.70 -25.00 -12.38
C GLY A 200 -9.72 -24.60 -13.84
N LEU A 201 -9.54 -23.32 -14.19
CA LEU A 201 -9.42 -22.85 -15.56
C LEU A 201 -8.18 -23.41 -16.27
N THR A 202 -7.07 -23.54 -15.56
CA THR A 202 -5.87 -24.20 -16.10
C THR A 202 -6.17 -25.65 -16.46
N TYR A 203 -6.86 -26.39 -15.62
CA TYR A 203 -7.25 -27.77 -15.91
C TYR A 203 -8.19 -27.90 -17.11
N VAL A 204 -9.09 -26.92 -17.34
CA VAL A 204 -9.90 -26.87 -18.55
C VAL A 204 -9.03 -26.63 -19.77
N ALA A 205 -8.08 -25.69 -19.69
CA ALA A 205 -7.16 -25.39 -20.80
C ALA A 205 -6.24 -26.57 -21.14
N GLU A 206 -5.84 -27.37 -20.16
CA GLU A 206 -5.03 -28.59 -20.33
C GLU A 206 -5.87 -29.81 -20.76
N GLY A 207 -7.21 -29.70 -20.79
CA GLY A 207 -8.11 -30.80 -21.11
C GLY A 207 -8.25 -31.86 -20.01
N SER A 208 -7.77 -31.57 -18.77
CA SER A 208 -7.88 -32.47 -17.62
C SER A 208 -9.30 -32.56 -17.06
N ILE A 209 -10.09 -31.50 -17.25
CA ILE A 209 -11.54 -31.46 -16.98
C ILE A 209 -12.27 -30.75 -18.10
N THR A 210 -13.56 -31.00 -18.25
CA THR A 210 -14.37 -30.34 -19.27
C THR A 210 -14.88 -28.96 -18.80
N SER A 211 -15.26 -28.10 -19.74
CA SER A 211 -15.91 -26.83 -19.43
C SER A 211 -17.21 -27.00 -18.66
N GLU A 212 -18.00 -28.05 -19.02
CA GLU A 212 -19.26 -28.40 -18.38
C GLU A 212 -19.04 -28.80 -16.91
N GLU A 213 -18.01 -29.60 -16.65
CA GLU A 213 -17.65 -30.02 -15.29
C GLU A 213 -17.23 -28.80 -14.45
N TYR A 214 -16.41 -27.89 -15.00
CA TYR A 214 -16.00 -26.67 -14.35
C TYR A 214 -17.20 -25.77 -14.03
N MET A 215 -18.07 -25.53 -15.02
CA MET A 215 -19.29 -24.73 -14.85
C MET A 215 -20.25 -25.35 -13.83
N GLY A 216 -20.43 -26.68 -13.84
CA GLY A 216 -21.23 -27.37 -12.84
C GLY A 216 -20.71 -27.18 -11.41
N LYS A 217 -19.38 -27.17 -11.21
CA LYS A 217 -18.78 -26.86 -9.90
C LYS A 217 -19.06 -25.42 -9.47
N LEU A 218 -18.97 -24.46 -10.42
CA LEU A 218 -19.26 -23.05 -10.17
C LEU A 218 -20.73 -22.81 -9.82
N GLU A 219 -21.65 -23.38 -10.57
CA GLU A 219 -23.10 -23.30 -10.33
C GLU A 219 -23.47 -23.90 -8.97
N ASN A 220 -22.91 -25.05 -8.63
CA ASN A 220 -23.11 -25.68 -7.32
C ASN A 220 -22.58 -24.77 -6.17
N PHE A 221 -21.41 -24.15 -6.36
CA PHE A 221 -20.87 -23.20 -5.39
C PHE A 221 -21.84 -22.02 -5.19
N VAL A 222 -22.26 -21.36 -6.26
CA VAL A 222 -23.16 -20.20 -6.22
C VAL A 222 -24.51 -20.59 -5.59
N THR A 223 -25.11 -21.68 -6.03
CA THR A 223 -26.40 -22.15 -5.53
C THR A 223 -26.35 -22.45 -4.04
N ARG A 224 -25.36 -23.23 -3.59
CA ARG A 224 -25.18 -23.59 -2.18
C ARG A 224 -25.02 -22.36 -1.29
N HIS A 225 -24.15 -21.43 -1.69
CA HIS A 225 -23.93 -20.21 -0.90
C HIS A 225 -25.13 -19.28 -0.92
N THR A 226 -25.84 -19.15 -2.03
CA THR A 226 -27.06 -18.35 -2.12
C THR A 226 -28.17 -18.90 -1.20
N VAL A 227 -28.38 -20.21 -1.20
CA VAL A 227 -29.36 -20.86 -0.31
C VAL A 227 -28.97 -20.66 1.16
N ASN A 228 -27.70 -20.89 1.49
CA ASN A 228 -27.19 -20.69 2.86
C ASN A 228 -27.42 -19.26 3.35
N VAL A 229 -27.09 -18.24 2.55
CA VAL A 229 -27.29 -16.83 2.91
C VAL A 229 -28.78 -16.51 3.16
N LYS A 230 -29.69 -17.04 2.34
CA LYS A 230 -31.15 -16.87 2.54
C LYS A 230 -31.65 -17.46 3.86
N GLN A 231 -30.99 -18.50 4.36
CA GLN A 231 -31.38 -19.20 5.61
C GLN A 231 -30.67 -18.64 6.84
N MET A 232 -29.70 -17.74 6.69
CA MET A 232 -28.95 -17.17 7.81
C MET A 232 -29.85 -16.34 8.75
N ARG A 233 -29.57 -16.42 10.05
CA ARG A 233 -30.22 -15.70 11.13
C ARG A 233 -29.25 -14.88 11.97
N ASN A 234 -28.27 -14.24 11.29
CA ASN A 234 -27.16 -13.52 11.94
C ASN A 234 -27.34 -11.99 11.98
N GLN A 235 -28.56 -11.49 11.75
CA GLN A 235 -28.86 -10.06 11.73
C GLN A 235 -28.49 -9.34 13.04
N PHE A 236 -28.68 -10.01 14.19
CA PHE A 236 -28.33 -9.44 15.48
C PHE A 236 -26.83 -9.25 15.64
N GLN A 237 -26.05 -10.25 15.22
CA GLN A 237 -24.58 -10.19 15.25
C GLN A 237 -24.04 -9.08 14.32
N LEU A 238 -24.58 -8.99 13.11
CA LEU A 238 -24.24 -7.92 12.17
C LEU A 238 -24.59 -6.54 12.73
N LYS A 239 -25.77 -6.39 13.32
CA LYS A 239 -26.16 -5.12 13.94
C LYS A 239 -25.20 -4.72 15.07
N SER A 240 -24.81 -5.66 15.94
CA SER A 240 -23.84 -5.42 17.01
C SER A 240 -22.49 -4.95 16.46
N SER A 241 -21.99 -5.57 15.39
CA SER A 241 -20.75 -5.15 14.70
C SER A 241 -20.88 -3.73 14.14
N PHE A 242 -22.01 -3.40 13.50
CA PHE A 242 -22.26 -2.07 12.95
C PHE A 242 -22.33 -0.99 14.04
N ASP A 243 -23.02 -1.28 15.13
CA ASP A 243 -23.14 -0.36 16.26
C ASP A 243 -21.80 -0.12 16.93
N ALA A 244 -20.92 -1.13 16.99
CA ALA A 244 -19.56 -1.02 17.50
C ALA A 244 -18.63 -0.18 16.58
N SER A 245 -18.78 -0.32 15.27
CA SER A 245 -17.95 0.40 14.30
C SER A 245 -18.41 1.84 14.05
N ALA A 246 -19.72 2.11 14.13
CA ALA A 246 -20.31 3.42 13.83
C ALA A 246 -19.68 4.64 14.55
N PRO A 247 -19.29 4.58 15.83
CA PRO A 247 -18.68 5.71 16.55
C PRO A 247 -17.35 6.17 15.94
N TYR A 248 -16.56 5.27 15.37
CA TYR A 248 -15.26 5.60 14.78
C TYR A 248 -15.40 6.46 13.51
N TYR A 249 -16.55 6.38 12.83
CA TYR A 249 -16.85 7.15 11.61
C TYR A 249 -17.66 8.42 11.86
N LYS A 250 -18.43 8.49 12.94
CA LYS A 250 -19.26 9.67 13.28
C LYS A 250 -18.47 10.86 13.81
N LYS A 251 -17.31 10.67 14.40
CA LYS A 251 -16.50 11.75 15.01
C LYS A 251 -15.86 12.73 14.02
N ALA A 252 -15.79 12.42 12.74
CA ALA A 252 -15.19 13.30 11.74
C ALA A 252 -16.14 14.42 11.23
N SER A 253 -17.45 14.32 11.44
CA SER A 253 -18.44 15.27 10.92
C SER A 253 -18.91 16.33 11.93
N SER A 254 -18.73 16.09 13.24
CA SER A 254 -19.24 17.01 14.28
C SER A 254 -18.29 18.16 14.67
N THR A 255 -17.02 18.10 14.24
CA THR A 255 -16.02 19.12 14.61
C THR A 255 -15.96 20.29 13.59
N ARG A 256 -16.59 20.14 12.42
CA ARG A 256 -16.55 21.19 11.37
C ARG A 256 -17.70 22.19 11.40
N SER A 257 -18.76 21.98 12.19
CA SER A 257 -19.92 22.89 12.18
C SER A 257 -20.00 23.85 13.39
N ARG A 258 -19.08 23.76 14.36
CA ARG A 258 -19.13 24.60 15.55
C ARG A 258 -18.13 25.75 15.64
N THR A 259 -17.11 25.77 14.77
CA THR A 259 -16.11 26.86 14.73
C THR A 259 -16.40 27.92 13.67
N GLY A 260 -17.40 27.70 12.78
CA GLY A 260 -17.72 28.67 11.72
C GLY A 260 -18.82 29.68 12.06
N LYS A 261 -19.43 29.61 13.25
CA LYS A 261 -20.59 30.49 13.57
C LYS A 261 -20.37 31.43 14.77
N ARG A 262 -19.16 31.48 15.33
CA ARG A 262 -18.86 32.35 16.48
C ARG A 262 -18.03 33.59 16.17
N THR A 263 -17.50 33.73 14.95
CA THR A 263 -16.70 34.90 14.55
C THR A 263 -17.43 35.92 13.68
N ALA A 264 -18.72 35.71 13.37
CA ALA A 264 -19.50 36.67 12.61
C ALA A 264 -20.46 37.54 13.45
N ALA A 265 -20.52 37.34 14.78
CA ALA A 265 -21.45 38.09 15.65
C ALA A 265 -20.77 39.10 16.59
N GLU A 266 -19.44 39.13 16.65
CA GLU A 266 -18.71 40.10 17.50
C GLU A 266 -18.07 41.25 16.76
N ASP A 267 -18.13 41.27 15.41
CA ASP A 267 -17.54 42.37 14.61
C ASP A 267 -18.58 43.40 14.10
N SER A 268 -19.85 43.28 14.54
CA SER A 268 -20.90 44.26 14.18
C SER A 268 -21.29 45.23 15.29
N SER A 269 -20.69 45.11 16.52
CA SER A 269 -21.01 46.01 17.63
C SER A 269 -19.91 47.02 17.98
N ALA A 270 -18.77 47.02 17.26
CA ALA A 270 -17.64 47.92 17.52
C ALA A 270 -17.50 49.09 16.54
N LYS A 271 -18.48 49.35 15.65
CA LYS A 271 -18.41 50.43 14.63
C LYS A 271 -19.48 51.54 14.74
N SER A 272 -20.06 51.73 15.92
CA SER A 272 -21.06 52.80 16.06
C SER A 272 -20.78 53.82 17.15
N TYR A 273 -19.57 53.98 17.68
CA TYR A 273 -19.22 55.06 18.60
C TYR A 273 -17.83 55.64 18.28
N SER A 274 -17.77 56.54 17.27
CA SER A 274 -16.79 57.65 17.25
C SER A 274 -17.01 58.53 16.03
N THR A 275 -18.13 59.25 15.98
CA THR A 275 -18.25 60.51 15.18
C THR A 275 -19.16 61.46 15.92
N ALA A 276 -18.67 62.08 16.98
CA ALA A 276 -19.21 63.35 17.46
C ALA A 276 -18.14 64.05 18.31
N GLY A 277 -17.63 65.16 17.81
CA GLY A 277 -17.06 66.19 18.64
C GLY A 277 -15.54 66.33 18.61
N LYS A 278 -15.07 67.19 17.72
CA LYS A 278 -14.36 68.43 18.09
C LYS A 278 -14.05 69.25 16.85
N LYS A 279 -14.87 70.29 16.68
CA LYS A 279 -14.47 71.53 16.03
C LYS A 279 -13.84 72.42 17.13
N GLY A 280 -12.75 73.12 16.80
CA GLY A 280 -12.49 74.39 17.42
C GLY A 280 -11.08 74.62 17.95
N ALA A 281 -10.46 75.63 17.41
CA ALA A 281 -9.40 76.55 17.87
C ALA A 281 -7.98 76.17 17.40
N GLN A 282 -7.51 76.80 16.38
CA GLN A 282 -6.84 78.10 16.07
C GLN A 282 -5.79 78.59 17.09
N ASN A 283 -4.62 78.89 16.48
CA ASN A 283 -3.59 79.88 16.87
C ASN A 283 -2.49 79.37 17.84
N SER A 284 -1.34 79.31 17.37
CA SER A 284 -0.21 80.22 17.27
C SER A 284 1.00 79.42 16.71
#